data_ef3766e8af237940200bf43f5b436449
#
_entry.id   ef3766e8af237940200bf43f5b436449
#
_cell.length_a   1.000
_cell.length_b   1.000
_cell.length_c   1.000
_cell.angle_alpha   90.00
_cell.angle_beta   90.00
_cell.angle_gamma   90.00
#
_symmetry.space_group_name_H-M   'P 1'
#
loop_
_entity.id
_entity.type
_entity.pdbx_description
1 polymer ?
#
loop_
_entity_poly.entity_id
_entity_poly.type
_entity_poly.pdbx_seq_one_letter_code
_entity_poly.pdbx_strand_id
1 'polypeptide(L)'
;MDTTKSKAVLDGFANIVKVPQSRFYTAIDLKDGTTKSEGVDETAGGFAKATTAKDINFMIIQKSAVIQYPKHTVNKVVTPEENQTDDSWLFFFRAYGLADVYENKAAGIYLHHKA
;
A
#
# COMPACT_ATOMS: atom_id res chain seq x y z
N MET A 1 21.59 8.17 19.22
CA MET A 1 21.03 6.89 18.77
C MET A 1 20.67 6.99 17.29
N ASP A 2 21.25 6.14 16.49
CA ASP A 2 20.99 6.13 15.05
C ASP A 2 19.61 5.51 14.80
N THR A 3 18.62 6.35 14.50
CA THR A 3 17.23 5.91 14.28
C THR A 3 17.04 5.10 13.00
N THR A 4 18.00 5.16 12.08
CA THR A 4 17.94 4.39 10.81
C THR A 4 18.35 2.94 10.99
N LYS A 5 19.16 2.65 12.02
CA LYS A 5 19.67 1.32 12.32
C LYS A 5 19.09 0.71 13.58
N SER A 6 18.33 1.45 14.37
CA SER A 6 17.73 0.93 15.59
C SER A 6 16.58 0.00 15.24
N LYS A 7 16.82 -1.28 15.35
CA LYS A 7 15.79 -2.30 15.30
C LYS A 7 15.19 -2.46 16.69
N ALA A 8 13.93 -2.12 16.85
CA ALA A 8 13.24 -2.40 18.10
C ALA A 8 13.11 -3.92 18.27
N VAL A 9 13.48 -4.39 19.45
CA VAL A 9 13.32 -5.79 19.83
C VAL A 9 12.36 -5.84 21.02
N LEU A 10 11.28 -6.57 20.85
CA LEU A 10 10.30 -6.83 21.88
C LEU A 10 10.14 -8.33 22.04
N ASP A 11 10.19 -8.82 23.27
CA ASP A 11 10.09 -10.25 23.57
C ASP A 11 8.74 -10.80 23.07
N GLY A 12 8.80 -11.93 22.40
CA GLY A 12 7.62 -12.57 21.80
C GLY A 12 7.23 -12.06 20.40
N PHE A 13 7.92 -11.04 19.88
CA PHE A 13 7.63 -10.51 18.53
C PHE A 13 8.82 -10.72 17.59
N ALA A 14 8.56 -11.42 16.48
CA ALA A 14 9.61 -11.72 15.50
C ALA A 14 10.04 -10.49 14.71
N ASN A 15 9.10 -9.62 14.35
CA ASN A 15 9.36 -8.44 13.55
C ASN A 15 8.57 -7.24 14.09
N ILE A 16 9.25 -6.09 14.18
CA ILE A 16 8.64 -4.81 14.50
C ILE A 16 8.91 -3.85 13.35
N VAL A 17 7.86 -3.28 12.81
CA VAL A 17 7.93 -2.34 11.69
C VAL A 17 7.40 -0.99 12.12
N LYS A 18 8.19 0.06 11.89
CA LYS A 18 7.77 1.43 12.13
C LYS A 18 7.04 1.96 10.89
N VAL A 19 5.81 2.40 11.08
CA VAL A 19 4.98 2.97 10.03
C VAL A 19 4.77 4.46 10.30
N PRO A 20 4.98 5.35 9.32
CA PRO A 20 4.66 6.78 9.48
C PRO A 20 3.17 6.98 9.80
N GLN A 21 2.85 7.85 10.75
CA GLN A 21 1.47 8.13 11.13
C GLN A 21 0.62 8.64 9.96
N SER A 22 1.22 9.34 9.02
CA SER A 22 0.55 9.82 7.81
C SER A 22 -0.01 8.73 6.89
N ARG A 23 0.40 7.47 7.11
CA ARG A 23 -0.02 6.29 6.35
C ARG A 23 -0.66 5.22 7.22
N PHE A 24 -0.92 5.51 8.48
CA PHE A 24 -1.36 4.52 9.45
C PHE A 24 -2.69 4.93 10.11
N TYR A 25 -3.77 4.68 9.40
CA TYR A 25 -5.13 5.04 9.79
C TYR A 25 -6.14 3.98 9.33
N THR A 26 -7.34 4.01 9.88
CA THR A 26 -8.30 2.91 9.79
C THR A 26 -9.07 2.84 8.47
N ALA A 27 -9.15 3.91 7.71
CA ALA A 27 -9.93 3.93 6.46
C ALA A 27 -9.32 4.84 5.41
N ILE A 28 -9.51 4.48 4.15
CA ILE A 28 -9.07 5.26 2.99
C ILE A 28 -10.23 5.52 2.05
N ASP A 29 -10.17 6.64 1.35
CA ASP A 29 -11.01 6.94 0.19
C ASP A 29 -10.18 6.71 -1.08
N LEU A 30 -10.66 5.84 -1.93
CA LEU A 30 -10.04 5.56 -3.22
C LEU A 30 -10.52 6.57 -4.27
N LYS A 31 -9.58 7.10 -5.04
CA LYS A 31 -9.84 8.04 -6.13
C LYS A 31 -9.49 7.37 -7.45
N ASP A 32 -10.41 7.36 -8.37
CA ASP A 32 -10.22 6.73 -9.68
C ASP A 32 -9.56 7.64 -10.73
N GLY A 33 -9.44 8.93 -10.43
CA GLY A 33 -8.85 9.92 -11.32
C GLY A 33 -9.75 10.37 -12.45
N THR A 34 -10.97 9.86 -12.53
CA THR A 34 -11.90 10.14 -13.64
C THR A 34 -13.16 10.90 -13.22
N THR A 35 -13.50 10.84 -11.94
CA THR A 35 -14.76 11.37 -11.44
C THR A 35 -14.66 12.86 -11.13
N LYS A 36 -15.47 13.66 -11.80
CA LYS A 36 -15.73 15.04 -11.40
C LYS A 36 -16.95 15.04 -10.49
N SER A 37 -16.71 15.10 -9.20
CA SER A 37 -17.73 15.41 -8.23
C SER A 37 -17.95 16.92 -8.20
N GLU A 38 -19.19 17.38 -7.97
CA GLU A 38 -19.59 18.77 -8.01
C GLU A 38 -18.52 19.75 -7.44
N GLY A 39 -17.83 20.45 -8.32
CA GLY A 39 -16.85 21.47 -7.96
C GLY A 39 -15.46 20.97 -7.57
N VAL A 40 -15.20 19.67 -7.56
CA VAL A 40 -13.89 19.11 -7.26
C VAL A 40 -13.41 18.30 -8.47
N ASP A 41 -12.29 18.72 -9.02
CA ASP A 41 -11.63 18.02 -10.12
C ASP A 41 -10.71 16.93 -9.52
N GLU A 42 -11.17 15.70 -9.51
CA GLU A 42 -10.38 14.55 -9.09
C GLU A 42 -9.49 14.06 -10.22
N THR A 43 -8.60 14.91 -10.70
CA THR A 43 -7.70 14.59 -11.81
C THR A 43 -6.59 13.60 -11.43
N ALA A 44 -6.30 13.47 -10.16
CA ALA A 44 -5.30 12.53 -9.65
C ALA A 44 -5.96 11.33 -9.01
N GLY A 45 -5.70 10.14 -9.57
CA GLY A 45 -6.05 8.89 -8.92
C GLY A 45 -5.24 8.65 -7.65
N GLY A 46 -5.47 7.54 -6.97
CA GLY A 46 -4.78 7.17 -5.76
C GLY A 46 -5.71 7.01 -4.56
N PHE A 47 -5.23 7.37 -3.39
CA PHE A 47 -6.04 7.30 -2.17
C PHE A 47 -5.77 8.49 -1.25
N ALA A 48 -6.73 8.80 -0.43
CA ALA A 48 -6.64 9.79 0.63
C ALA A 48 -7.14 9.21 1.95
N LYS A 49 -6.75 9.83 3.06
CA LYS A 49 -7.30 9.48 4.36
C LYS A 49 -8.78 9.84 4.38
N ALA A 50 -9.64 8.87 4.71
CA ALA A 50 -11.07 9.12 4.86
C ALA A 50 -11.35 10.09 6.02
N THR A 51 -12.41 10.88 5.91
CA THR A 51 -12.79 11.86 6.96
C THR A 51 -13.16 11.19 8.28
N THR A 52 -13.68 9.98 8.23
CA THR A 52 -14.01 9.17 9.40
C THR A 52 -12.86 8.31 9.91
N ALA A 53 -11.71 8.35 9.23
CA ALA A 53 -10.56 7.54 9.60
C ALA A 53 -9.94 8.01 10.92
N LYS A 54 -9.59 7.03 11.75
CA LYS A 54 -8.88 7.23 13.01
C LYS A 54 -7.44 6.80 12.87
N ASP A 55 -6.55 7.52 13.55
CA ASP A 55 -5.14 7.17 13.55
C ASP A 55 -4.91 5.88 14.34
N ILE A 56 -4.15 4.97 13.77
CA ILE A 56 -3.76 3.73 14.43
C ILE A 56 -2.51 3.98 15.25
N ASN A 57 -2.52 3.51 16.50
CA ASN A 57 -1.37 3.60 17.38
C ASN A 57 -0.43 2.42 17.15
N PHE A 58 -0.98 1.22 17.14
CA PHE A 58 -0.23 0.01 16.82
C PHE A 58 -1.17 -1.09 16.30
N MET A 59 -0.59 -2.03 15.58
CA MET A 59 -1.29 -3.21 15.09
C MET A 59 -0.40 -4.43 15.26
N ILE A 60 -0.97 -5.50 15.79
CA ILE A 60 -0.31 -6.80 15.96
C ILE A 60 -0.96 -7.77 14.98
N ILE A 61 -0.14 -8.39 14.14
CA ILE A 61 -0.60 -9.30 13.11
C ILE A 61 0.13 -10.63 13.24
N GLN A 62 -0.63 -11.72 13.31
CA GLN A 62 -0.08 -13.04 13.15
C GLN A 62 0.23 -13.27 11.67
N LYS A 63 1.45 -13.70 11.35
CA LYS A 63 1.90 -13.86 9.97
C LYS A 63 0.99 -14.74 9.11
N SER A 64 0.41 -15.78 9.70
CA SER A 64 -0.50 -16.70 9.00
C SER A 64 -1.89 -16.12 8.71
N ALA A 65 -2.23 -14.96 9.30
CA ALA A 65 -3.54 -14.34 9.10
C ALA A 65 -3.64 -13.52 7.81
N VAL A 66 -2.52 -13.13 7.24
CA VAL A 66 -2.46 -12.30 6.04
C VAL A 66 -1.94 -13.07 4.84
N ILE A 67 -2.41 -12.67 3.67
CA ILE A 67 -2.08 -13.29 2.40
C ILE A 67 -1.72 -12.20 1.40
N GLN A 68 -0.67 -12.45 0.62
CA GLN A 68 -0.30 -11.58 -0.48
C GLN A 68 0.03 -12.45 -1.71
N TYR A 69 -0.65 -12.19 -2.81
CA TYR A 69 -0.38 -12.84 -4.08
C TYR A 69 0.00 -11.80 -5.13
N PRO A 70 1.22 -11.81 -5.66
CA PRO A 70 1.53 -11.10 -6.90
C PRO A 70 0.83 -11.85 -8.05
N LYS A 71 -0.13 -11.17 -8.68
CA LYS A 71 -0.97 -11.82 -9.68
C LYS A 71 -0.38 -11.73 -11.08
N HIS A 72 0.25 -10.60 -11.39
CA HIS A 72 0.78 -10.39 -12.73
C HIS A 72 1.88 -9.33 -12.71
N THR A 73 2.99 -9.64 -13.33
CA THR A 73 4.10 -8.70 -13.51
C THR A 73 4.56 -8.78 -14.96
N VAL A 74 4.54 -7.65 -15.66
CA VAL A 74 5.00 -7.54 -17.05
C VAL A 74 6.04 -6.45 -17.15
N ASN A 75 7.19 -6.83 -17.72
CA ASN A 75 8.22 -5.90 -18.15
C ASN A 75 8.31 -5.94 -19.67
N LYS A 76 8.23 -4.79 -20.31
CA LYS A 76 8.36 -4.68 -21.74
C LYS A 76 9.37 -3.59 -22.09
N VAL A 77 10.29 -3.93 -22.97
CA VAL A 77 11.25 -2.98 -23.55
C VAL A 77 10.95 -2.85 -25.02
N VAL A 78 10.79 -1.63 -25.51
CA VAL A 78 10.61 -1.31 -26.92
C VAL A 78 11.90 -0.67 -27.41
N THR A 79 12.51 -1.26 -28.43
CA THR A 79 13.73 -0.75 -29.05
C THR A 79 13.45 0.45 -29.95
N PRO A 80 14.44 1.31 -30.26
CA PRO A 80 14.26 2.40 -31.22
C PRO A 80 13.79 1.94 -32.62
N GLU A 81 14.19 0.76 -33.03
CA GLU A 81 13.73 0.18 -34.31
C GLU A 81 12.23 -0.12 -34.33
N GLU A 82 11.67 -0.55 -33.20
CA GLU A 82 10.24 -0.79 -33.04
C GLU A 82 9.47 0.51 -32.78
N ASN A 83 10.09 1.46 -32.08
CA ASN A 83 9.52 2.78 -31.79
C ASN A 83 9.97 3.81 -32.81
N GLN A 84 9.41 3.74 -34.01
CA GLN A 84 9.80 4.61 -35.12
C GLN A 84 9.35 6.06 -34.96
N THR A 85 8.42 6.32 -34.06
CA THR A 85 7.87 7.66 -33.84
C THR A 85 8.86 8.59 -33.13
N ASP A 86 9.51 8.08 -32.10
CA ASP A 86 10.40 8.91 -31.25
C ASP A 86 11.87 8.51 -31.32
N ASP A 87 12.21 7.44 -32.02
CA ASP A 87 13.57 6.88 -32.12
C ASP A 87 14.26 6.78 -30.75
N SER A 88 13.53 6.23 -29.78
CA SER A 88 13.97 6.11 -28.39
C SER A 88 13.62 4.76 -27.79
N TRP A 89 14.29 4.42 -26.69
CA TRP A 89 13.99 3.26 -25.90
C TRP A 89 12.78 3.53 -25.00
N LEU A 90 11.81 2.61 -25.01
CA LEU A 90 10.66 2.64 -24.12
C LEU A 90 10.69 1.45 -23.16
N PHE A 91 10.52 1.73 -21.88
CA PHE A 91 10.46 0.73 -20.83
C PHE A 91 9.09 0.76 -20.20
N PHE A 92 8.38 -0.36 -20.27
CA PHE A 92 7.07 -0.51 -19.67
C PHE A 92 7.14 -1.50 -18.50
N PHE A 93 6.51 -1.14 -17.39
CA PHE A 93 6.35 -2.00 -16.24
C PHE A 93 4.90 -2.02 -15.80
N ARG A 94 4.38 -3.21 -15.57
CA ARG A 94 3.05 -3.41 -15.01
C ARG A 94 3.11 -4.52 -13.98
N ALA A 95 2.63 -4.22 -12.77
CA ALA A 95 2.47 -5.20 -11.72
C ALA A 95 1.15 -4.99 -10.99
N TYR A 96 0.46 -6.05 -10.65
CA TYR A 96 -0.68 -6.01 -9.74
C TYR A 96 -0.75 -7.30 -8.94
N GLY A 97 -1.32 -7.18 -7.76
CA GLY A 97 -1.44 -8.28 -6.83
C GLY A 97 -2.64 -8.11 -5.92
N LEU A 98 -2.79 -9.06 -5.03
CA LEU A 98 -3.81 -9.07 -4.00
C LEU A 98 -3.14 -9.15 -2.63
N ALA A 99 -3.59 -8.32 -1.70
CA ALA A 99 -3.27 -8.44 -0.29
C ALA A 99 -4.59 -8.47 0.50
N ASP A 100 -4.78 -9.49 1.29
CA ASP A 100 -6.03 -9.69 2.01
C ASP A 100 -5.80 -10.47 3.30
N VAL A 101 -6.84 -10.63 4.09
CA VAL A 101 -6.84 -11.38 5.34
C VAL A 101 -7.72 -12.60 5.18
N TYR A 102 -7.24 -13.75 5.68
CA TYR A 102 -8.10 -14.92 5.78
C TYR A 102 -9.22 -14.66 6.78
N GLU A 103 -10.46 -14.79 6.36
CA GLU A 103 -11.63 -14.53 7.18
C GLU A 103 -11.65 -15.36 8.48
N ASN A 104 -11.35 -16.62 8.37
CA ASN A 104 -11.27 -17.53 9.51
C ASN A 104 -10.06 -17.30 10.45
N LYS A 105 -9.13 -16.43 10.07
CA LYS A 105 -7.95 -16.06 10.86
C LYS A 105 -7.92 -14.59 11.25
N ALA A 106 -9.02 -13.87 11.05
CA ALA A 106 -9.12 -12.45 11.40
C ALA A 106 -8.86 -12.18 12.88
N ALA A 107 -9.14 -13.14 13.75
CA ALA A 107 -8.80 -13.05 15.18
C ALA A 107 -7.28 -12.97 15.45
N GLY A 108 -6.44 -13.30 14.49
CA GLY A 108 -4.98 -13.11 14.57
C GLY A 108 -4.49 -11.69 14.35
N ILE A 109 -5.41 -10.74 14.19
CA ILE A 109 -5.10 -9.32 13.99
C ILE A 109 -5.71 -8.52 15.15
N TYR A 110 -4.85 -7.77 15.83
CA TYR A 110 -5.25 -6.81 16.86
C TYR A 110 -4.88 -5.41 16.45
N LEU A 111 -5.83 -4.50 16.50
CA LEU A 111 -5.66 -3.12 16.09
C LEU A 111 -6.07 -2.19 17.22
N HIS A 112 -5.20 -1.24 17.56
CA HIS A 112 -5.47 -0.20 18.54
C HIS A 112 -5.40 1.17 17.86
N HIS A 113 -6.47 1.94 17.93
CA HIS A 113 -6.55 3.27 17.33
C HIS A 113 -6.98 4.33 18.35
N LYS A 114 -6.81 5.58 17.98
CA LYS A 114 -7.33 6.70 18.78
C LYS A 114 -8.86 6.67 18.83
N ALA A 115 -9.35 7.15 19.91
CA ALA A 115 -10.80 7.23 20.12
C ALA A 115 -11.50 8.13 19.08
#